data_7c53707ef377a5eb9e5e63240ab4d06b
#
_entry.id   7c53707ef377a5eb9e5e63240ab4d06b
#
_cell.length_a   1.000
_cell.length_b   1.000
_cell.length_c   1.000
_cell.angle_alpha   90.00
_cell.angle_beta   90.00
_cell.angle_gamma   90.00
#
_symmetry.space_group_name_H-M   'P 1'
#
loop_
_entity.id
_entity.type
_entity.pdbx_description
1 polymer ?
#
loop_
_entity_poly.entity_id
_entity_poly.type
_entity_poly.pdbx_seq_one_letter_code
_entity_poly.pdbx_strand_id
1 'polypeptide(L)'
;MNEQPKKKLSVIINQINSQQVAAEAHGQKITLSTVGDNPSAGLTAPEVVLAALGTCIVSNIKKGAREMELQINDVAITVTAEKRTNPLGLNNVQYVVTLYSSEPKEKLQILYEKATTNGTATNALLEGLKPGGELKIKS
;
A
#
# COMPACT_ATOMS: atom_id res chain seq x y z
N MET A 1 5.49 -1.08 -32.83
CA MET A 1 4.87 -0.88 -31.49
C MET A 1 5.97 -0.75 -30.45
N ASN A 2 5.95 0.35 -29.72
CA ASN A 2 6.98 0.62 -28.72
C ASN A 2 6.58 0.01 -27.37
N GLU A 3 7.38 -0.93 -26.90
CA GLU A 3 7.19 -1.44 -25.55
C GLU A 3 7.71 -0.42 -24.54
N GLN A 4 6.93 -0.19 -23.50
CA GLN A 4 7.37 0.61 -22.39
C GLN A 4 8.51 -0.10 -21.67
N PRO A 5 9.59 0.60 -21.28
CA PRO A 5 10.65 -0.03 -20.50
C PRO A 5 10.08 -0.58 -19.20
N LYS A 6 10.42 -1.81 -18.87
CA LYS A 6 10.00 -2.42 -17.61
C LYS A 6 10.79 -1.82 -16.48
N LYS A 7 10.09 -1.24 -15.51
CA LYS A 7 10.70 -0.70 -14.32
C LYS A 7 10.78 -1.78 -13.25
N LYS A 8 11.99 -2.07 -12.79
CA LYS A 8 12.21 -3.03 -11.73
C LYS A 8 12.24 -2.32 -10.39
N LEU A 9 11.44 -2.79 -9.46
CA LEU A 9 11.42 -2.31 -8.09
C LEU A 9 12.14 -3.32 -7.21
N SER A 10 12.87 -2.84 -6.22
CA SER A 10 13.65 -3.70 -5.33
C SER A 10 13.59 -3.18 -3.90
N VAL A 11 13.33 -4.06 -2.95
CA VAL A 11 13.37 -3.78 -1.52
C VAL A 11 14.23 -4.83 -0.85
N ILE A 12 15.15 -4.41 0.02
CA ILE A 12 16.02 -5.30 0.77
C ILE A 12 15.53 -5.36 2.21
N ILE A 13 15.37 -6.58 2.74
CA ILE A 13 14.92 -6.79 4.12
C ILE A 13 16.05 -7.45 4.89
N ASN A 14 16.49 -6.80 5.98
CA ASN A 14 17.51 -7.35 6.87
C ASN A 14 16.99 -7.41 8.30
N GLN A 15 17.26 -8.51 8.99
CA GLN A 15 16.93 -8.64 10.40
C GLN A 15 17.79 -7.69 11.23
N ILE A 16 17.17 -6.93 12.13
CA ILE A 16 17.86 -6.03 13.06
C ILE A 16 18.06 -6.72 14.41
N ASN A 17 17.02 -7.39 14.90
CA ASN A 17 17.00 -8.10 16.18
C ASN A 17 15.92 -9.18 16.10
N SER A 18 15.59 -9.81 17.23
CA SER A 18 14.65 -10.93 17.27
C SER A 18 13.20 -10.54 16.92
N GLN A 19 12.87 -9.25 16.92
CA GLN A 19 11.49 -8.80 16.71
C GLN A 19 11.33 -7.85 15.53
N GLN A 20 12.41 -7.42 14.89
CA GLN A 20 12.34 -6.35 13.89
C GLN A 20 13.21 -6.63 12.68
N VAL A 21 12.75 -6.12 11.55
CA VAL A 21 13.52 -6.04 10.31
C VAL A 21 13.57 -4.59 9.83
N ALA A 22 14.60 -4.27 9.07
CA ALA A 22 14.65 -3.03 8.31
C ALA A 22 14.34 -3.33 6.86
N ALA A 23 13.45 -2.58 6.27
CA ALA A 23 13.15 -2.63 4.84
C ALA A 23 13.74 -1.37 4.21
N GLU A 24 14.51 -1.56 3.13
CA GLU A 24 15.24 -0.46 2.50
C GLU A 24 15.04 -0.48 0.98
N ALA A 25 14.75 0.69 0.43
CA ALA A 25 14.66 0.89 -1.01
C ALA A 25 15.21 2.28 -1.33
N HIS A 26 16.07 2.37 -2.35
CA HIS A 26 16.69 3.61 -2.83
C HIS A 26 17.11 4.58 -1.70
N GLY A 27 17.78 4.04 -0.68
CA GLY A 27 18.31 4.83 0.44
C GLY A 27 17.30 5.15 1.54
N GLN A 28 16.05 4.76 1.40
CA GLN A 28 15.01 4.95 2.41
C GLN A 28 14.80 3.69 3.22
N LYS A 29 14.65 3.84 4.52
CA LYS A 29 14.47 2.70 5.44
C LYS A 29 13.22 2.85 6.29
N ILE A 30 12.56 1.72 6.53
CA ILE A 30 11.50 1.62 7.53
C ILE A 30 11.76 0.40 8.40
N THR A 31 11.37 0.48 9.67
CA THR A 31 11.48 -0.62 10.62
C THR A 31 10.12 -1.29 10.74
N LEU A 32 10.11 -2.61 10.61
CA LEU A 32 8.88 -3.40 10.66
C LEU A 32 8.99 -4.48 11.74
N SER A 33 7.84 -4.85 12.29
CA SER A 33 7.73 -5.91 13.30
C SER A 33 7.64 -7.28 12.64
N THR A 34 8.36 -8.25 13.18
CA THR A 34 8.20 -9.66 12.82
C THR A 34 7.36 -10.42 13.82
N VAL A 35 6.84 -9.72 14.85
CA VAL A 35 6.01 -10.32 15.90
C VAL A 35 4.70 -9.54 16.03
N GLY A 36 3.60 -10.24 16.28
CA GLY A 36 2.29 -9.61 16.37
C GLY A 36 1.90 -9.15 17.77
N ASP A 37 2.67 -9.54 18.77
CA ASP A 37 2.34 -9.32 20.19
C ASP A 37 3.06 -8.14 20.83
N ASN A 38 3.86 -7.39 20.08
CA ASN A 38 4.57 -6.22 20.57
C ASN A 38 4.28 -5.01 19.67
N PRO A 39 3.27 -4.20 20.00
CA PRO A 39 2.91 -3.02 19.17
C PRO A 39 4.06 -2.02 19.01
N SER A 40 5.00 -1.97 19.99
CA SER A 40 6.13 -1.04 19.93
C SER A 40 7.17 -1.44 18.89
N ALA A 41 7.12 -2.67 18.39
CA ALA A 41 8.10 -3.14 17.40
C ALA A 41 7.87 -2.54 16.01
N GLY A 42 6.68 -2.01 15.74
CA GLY A 42 6.35 -1.38 14.47
C GLY A 42 5.18 -2.05 13.76
N LEU A 43 4.95 -1.66 12.53
CA LEU A 43 3.90 -2.26 11.71
C LEU A 43 4.29 -3.69 11.32
N THR A 44 3.29 -4.57 11.32
CA THR A 44 3.45 -5.95 10.84
C THR A 44 3.29 -6.02 9.32
N ALA A 45 3.67 -7.13 8.71
CA ALA A 45 3.54 -7.32 7.28
C ALA A 45 2.10 -7.13 6.77
N PRO A 46 1.06 -7.71 7.41
CA PRO A 46 -0.32 -7.43 6.97
C PRO A 46 -0.68 -5.95 7.02
N GLU A 47 -0.24 -5.24 8.06
CA GLU A 47 -0.49 -3.80 8.16
C GLU A 47 0.21 -3.01 7.05
N VAL A 48 1.39 -3.46 6.63
CA VAL A 48 2.11 -2.84 5.50
C VAL A 48 1.36 -3.04 4.18
N VAL A 49 0.74 -4.20 3.99
CA VAL A 49 -0.11 -4.45 2.82
C VAL A 49 -1.27 -3.45 2.77
N LEU A 50 -1.93 -3.23 3.91
CA LEU A 50 -3.01 -2.24 4.00
C LEU A 50 -2.49 -0.82 3.79
N ALA A 51 -1.32 -0.51 4.34
CA ALA A 51 -0.68 0.81 4.13
C ALA A 51 -0.35 1.04 2.65
N ALA A 52 0.10 0.01 1.95
CA ALA A 52 0.39 0.09 0.52
C ALA A 52 -0.87 0.42 -0.28
N LEU A 53 -1.98 -0.24 0.02
CA LEU A 53 -3.26 0.05 -0.62
C LEU A 53 -3.68 1.49 -0.37
N GLY A 54 -3.66 1.93 0.88
CA GLY A 54 -4.04 3.30 1.25
C GLY A 54 -3.16 4.34 0.57
N THR A 55 -1.84 4.13 0.56
CA THR A 55 -0.90 5.03 -0.08
C THR A 55 -1.14 5.14 -1.59
N CYS A 56 -1.44 4.03 -2.23
CA CYS A 56 -1.77 3.99 -3.65
C CYS A 56 -3.00 4.84 -3.96
N ILE A 57 -4.04 4.70 -3.13
CA ILE A 57 -5.27 5.48 -3.31
C ILE A 57 -5.00 6.99 -3.12
N VAL A 58 -4.24 7.36 -2.08
CA VAL A 58 -3.88 8.77 -1.85
C VAL A 58 -3.10 9.33 -3.04
N SER A 59 -2.12 8.59 -3.56
CA SER A 59 -1.35 9.01 -4.74
C SER A 59 -2.26 9.23 -5.94
N ASN A 60 -3.21 8.34 -6.16
CA ASN A 60 -4.14 8.44 -7.28
C ASN A 60 -5.09 9.62 -7.12
N ILE A 61 -5.50 9.91 -5.89
CA ILE A 61 -6.34 11.10 -5.61
C ILE A 61 -5.57 12.36 -5.95
N LYS A 62 -4.31 12.46 -5.54
CA LYS A 62 -3.47 13.62 -5.86
C LYS A 62 -3.30 13.81 -7.37
N LYS A 63 -3.02 12.72 -8.07
CA LYS A 63 -2.85 12.74 -9.51
C LYS A 63 -4.15 13.14 -10.22
N GLY A 64 -5.26 12.50 -9.85
CA GLY A 64 -6.56 12.79 -10.44
C GLY A 64 -7.03 14.21 -10.15
N ALA A 65 -6.76 14.74 -8.96
CA ALA A 65 -7.10 16.11 -8.63
C ALA A 65 -6.35 17.10 -9.52
N ARG A 66 -5.07 16.85 -9.80
CA ARG A 66 -4.31 17.68 -10.73
C ARG A 66 -4.91 17.64 -12.14
N GLU A 67 -5.23 16.45 -12.61
CA GLU A 67 -5.80 16.26 -13.95
C GLU A 67 -7.18 16.91 -14.10
N MET A 68 -7.98 16.90 -13.04
CA MET A 68 -9.33 17.51 -13.03
C MET A 68 -9.30 18.95 -12.56
N GLU A 69 -8.13 19.49 -12.22
CA GLU A 69 -7.95 20.85 -11.70
C GLU A 69 -8.81 21.12 -10.46
N LEU A 70 -8.84 20.14 -9.55
CA LEU A 70 -9.55 20.24 -8.28
C LEU A 70 -8.61 20.60 -7.14
N GLN A 71 -9.11 21.42 -6.22
CA GLN A 71 -8.39 21.82 -5.01
C GLN A 71 -8.74 20.86 -3.87
N ILE A 72 -7.79 20.04 -3.48
CA ILE A 72 -7.94 19.14 -2.34
C ILE A 72 -7.01 19.63 -1.23
N ASN A 73 -7.56 20.01 -0.10
CA ASN A 73 -6.79 20.58 1.01
C ASN A 73 -6.06 19.50 1.79
N ASP A 74 -6.70 18.35 1.97
CA ASP A 74 -6.10 17.22 2.68
C ASP A 74 -6.83 15.94 2.32
N VAL A 75 -6.16 14.79 2.53
CA VAL A 75 -6.71 13.45 2.30
C VAL A 75 -6.35 12.57 3.49
N ALA A 76 -7.33 11.88 4.03
CA ALA A 76 -7.09 10.85 5.03
C ALA A 76 -7.75 9.56 4.59
N ILE A 77 -7.13 8.43 4.91
CA ILE A 77 -7.70 7.14 4.59
C ILE A 77 -7.48 6.17 5.74
N THR A 78 -8.51 5.42 6.07
CA THR A 78 -8.43 4.31 7.02
C THR A 78 -8.68 3.03 6.24
N VAL A 79 -7.78 2.07 6.36
CA VAL A 79 -7.91 0.77 5.72
C VAL A 79 -8.01 -0.28 6.81
N THR A 80 -9.03 -1.12 6.74
CA THR A 80 -9.27 -2.18 7.72
C THR A 80 -9.37 -3.53 7.03
N ALA A 81 -9.08 -4.60 7.77
CA ALA A 81 -9.24 -5.97 7.30
C ALA A 81 -9.41 -6.89 8.47
N GLU A 82 -9.98 -8.05 8.21
CA GLU A 82 -10.09 -9.13 9.18
C GLU A 82 -9.03 -10.17 8.86
N LYS A 83 -8.34 -10.65 9.89
CA LYS A 83 -7.33 -11.69 9.73
C LYS A 83 -8.02 -13.04 9.69
N ARG A 84 -7.74 -13.79 8.64
CA ARG A 84 -8.25 -15.16 8.46
C ARG A 84 -7.16 -16.15 8.90
N THR A 85 -7.54 -17.21 9.61
CA THR A 85 -6.58 -18.17 10.14
C THR A 85 -6.52 -19.50 9.39
N ASN A 86 -7.59 -19.87 8.67
CA ASN A 86 -7.65 -21.17 8.00
C ASN A 86 -8.32 -21.07 6.63
N PRO A 87 -7.55 -20.90 5.55
CA PRO A 87 -6.12 -20.66 5.52
C PRO A 87 -5.76 -19.24 5.99
N LEU A 88 -4.50 -19.01 6.31
CA LEU A 88 -4.05 -17.67 6.70
C LEU A 88 -4.28 -16.68 5.56
N GLY A 89 -4.73 -15.50 5.89
CA GLY A 89 -4.97 -14.46 4.90
C GLY A 89 -5.73 -13.28 5.50
N LEU A 90 -6.20 -12.41 4.61
CA LEU A 90 -7.01 -11.25 4.96
C LEU A 90 -8.36 -11.35 4.26
N ASN A 91 -9.41 -11.06 5.00
CA ASN A 91 -10.77 -10.96 4.48
C ASN A 91 -11.31 -9.56 4.72
N ASN A 92 -12.36 -9.22 3.98
CA ASN A 92 -13.16 -8.02 4.21
C ASN A 92 -12.30 -6.77 4.32
N VAL A 93 -11.44 -6.58 3.33
CA VAL A 93 -10.62 -5.37 3.23
C VAL A 93 -11.52 -4.22 2.85
N GLN A 94 -11.56 -3.19 3.68
CA GLN A 94 -12.40 -2.02 3.51
C GLN A 94 -11.56 -0.77 3.66
N TYR A 95 -11.96 0.31 3.01
CA TYR A 95 -11.31 1.60 3.22
C TYR A 95 -12.34 2.72 3.27
N VAL A 96 -12.01 3.75 4.05
CA VAL A 96 -12.78 4.98 4.12
C VAL A 96 -11.86 6.13 3.75
N VAL A 97 -12.21 6.86 2.70
CA VAL A 97 -11.44 8.02 2.24
C VAL A 97 -12.17 9.28 2.67
N THR A 98 -11.44 10.19 3.31
CA THR A 98 -11.96 11.50 3.67
C THR A 98 -11.22 12.55 2.85
N LEU A 99 -11.97 13.32 2.07
CA LEU A 99 -11.43 14.43 1.29
C LEU A 99 -11.82 15.75 1.93
N TYR A 100 -10.84 16.58 2.20
CA TYR A 100 -11.05 17.92 2.75
C TYR A 100 -10.98 18.91 1.58
N SER A 101 -12.13 19.37 1.12
CA SER A 101 -12.24 20.18 -0.10
C SER A 101 -13.57 20.91 -0.13
N SER A 102 -13.59 22.10 -0.74
CA SER A 102 -14.81 22.85 -1.00
C SER A 102 -15.32 22.66 -2.42
N GLU A 103 -14.71 21.76 -3.20
CA GLU A 103 -15.16 21.47 -4.56
C GLU A 103 -16.52 20.78 -4.58
N PRO A 104 -17.26 20.82 -5.72
CA PRO A 104 -18.56 20.17 -5.81
C PRO A 104 -18.50 18.67 -5.54
N LYS A 105 -19.48 18.15 -4.82
CA LYS A 105 -19.55 16.73 -4.45
C LYS A 105 -19.50 15.81 -5.65
N GLU A 106 -20.15 16.17 -6.75
CA GLU A 106 -20.17 15.37 -7.96
C GLU A 106 -18.78 15.17 -8.55
N LYS A 107 -17.95 16.21 -8.52
CA LYS A 107 -16.59 16.15 -9.01
C LYS A 107 -15.70 15.32 -8.06
N LEU A 108 -15.90 15.47 -6.77
CA LEU A 108 -15.17 14.68 -5.76
C LEU A 108 -15.52 13.20 -5.86
N GLN A 109 -16.78 12.87 -6.15
CA GLN A 109 -17.21 11.49 -6.34
C GLN A 109 -16.53 10.86 -7.56
N ILE A 110 -16.43 11.60 -8.66
CA ILE A 110 -15.73 11.15 -9.87
C ILE A 110 -14.25 10.92 -9.58
N LEU A 111 -13.62 11.85 -8.86
CA LEU A 111 -12.23 11.72 -8.45
C LEU A 111 -12.00 10.46 -7.62
N TYR A 112 -12.87 10.22 -6.63
CA TYR A 112 -12.80 9.05 -5.77
C TYR A 112 -12.94 7.75 -6.58
N GLU A 113 -13.89 7.67 -7.48
CA GLU A 113 -14.10 6.48 -8.31
C GLU A 113 -12.89 6.18 -9.19
N LYS A 114 -12.30 7.20 -9.80
CA LYS A 114 -11.09 7.04 -10.60
C LYS A 114 -9.91 6.57 -9.76
N ALA A 115 -9.74 7.14 -8.58
CA ALA A 115 -8.60 6.86 -7.71
C ALA A 115 -8.64 5.45 -7.12
N THR A 116 -9.83 4.87 -6.95
CA THR A 116 -10.00 3.58 -6.31
C THR A 116 -10.13 2.41 -7.27
N THR A 117 -10.25 2.67 -8.57
CA THR A 117 -10.45 1.61 -9.58
C THR A 117 -9.18 1.28 -10.37
N ASN A 118 -8.12 2.06 -10.23
CA ASN A 118 -6.92 1.85 -11.02
C ASN A 118 -5.67 2.33 -10.26
N GLY A 119 -4.67 1.46 -10.18
CA GLY A 119 -3.41 1.78 -9.52
C GLY A 119 -2.56 0.54 -9.37
N THR A 120 -1.25 0.72 -9.22
CA THR A 120 -0.28 -0.38 -9.17
C THR A 120 -0.55 -1.32 -8.00
N ALA A 121 -0.63 -0.79 -6.78
CA ALA A 121 -0.87 -1.63 -5.59
C ALA A 121 -2.29 -2.18 -5.59
N THR A 122 -3.28 -1.39 -5.98
CA THR A 122 -4.68 -1.83 -6.07
C THR A 122 -4.81 -3.01 -7.02
N ASN A 123 -4.24 -2.91 -8.22
CA ASN A 123 -4.33 -3.96 -9.22
C ASN A 123 -3.57 -5.21 -8.77
N ALA A 124 -2.41 -5.06 -8.13
CA ALA A 124 -1.65 -6.19 -7.60
C ALA A 124 -2.46 -6.97 -6.57
N LEU A 125 -3.17 -6.28 -5.68
CA LEU A 125 -4.01 -6.93 -4.67
C LEU A 125 -5.24 -7.59 -5.27
N LEU A 126 -5.87 -6.97 -6.28
CA LEU A 126 -7.03 -7.53 -6.97
C LEU A 126 -6.67 -8.78 -7.77
N GLU A 127 -5.55 -8.77 -8.45
CA GLU A 127 -5.10 -9.88 -9.29
C GLU A 127 -4.50 -11.02 -8.49
N GLY A 128 -3.98 -10.73 -7.30
CA GLY A 128 -3.20 -11.66 -6.52
C GLY A 128 -1.79 -11.79 -7.07
N LEU A 129 -0.83 -11.88 -6.17
CA LEU A 129 0.58 -12.06 -6.54
C LEU A 129 0.98 -13.51 -6.33
N LYS A 130 1.78 -14.05 -7.24
CA LYS A 130 2.34 -15.40 -7.15
C LYS A 130 3.86 -15.27 -7.10
N PRO A 131 4.45 -15.08 -5.90
CA PRO A 131 5.89 -14.89 -5.80
C PRO A 131 6.66 -16.18 -6.07
N GLY A 132 7.81 -16.05 -6.70
CA GLY A 132 8.79 -17.11 -6.82
C GLY A 132 9.97 -16.81 -5.93
N GLY A 133 10.79 -17.80 -5.64
CA GLY A 133 11.91 -17.58 -4.75
C GLY A 133 13.05 -18.55 -4.93
N GLU A 134 14.15 -18.24 -4.25
CA GLU A 134 15.39 -19.02 -4.25
C GLU A 134 15.99 -18.98 -2.86
N LEU A 135 16.54 -20.09 -2.40
CA LEU A 135 17.25 -20.15 -1.12
C LEU A 135 18.77 -20.13 -1.36
N LYS A 136 19.46 -19.26 -0.64
CA LYS A 136 20.93 -19.27 -0.58
C LYS A 136 21.34 -19.49 0.86
N ILE A 137 22.32 -20.36 1.05
CA ILE A 137 22.86 -20.69 2.38
C ILE A 137 24.31 -20.25 2.44
N LYS A 138 24.64 -19.45 3.43
CA LYS A 138 26.02 -18.97 3.66
C LYS A 138 26.43 -19.29 5.08
N SER A 139 27.67 -19.71 5.23
CA SER A 139 28.24 -19.99 6.56
C SER A 139 28.99 -18.78 7.10
#